data_718da3306eae68feef31f31e12393f40
#
_entry.id   718da3306eae68feef31f31e12393f40
#
_cell.length_a   1.000
_cell.length_b   1.000
_cell.length_c   1.000
_cell.angle_alpha   90.00
_cell.angle_beta   90.00
_cell.angle_gamma   90.00
#
_symmetry.space_group_name_H-M   'P 1'
#
loop_
_entity.id
_entity.type
_entity.pdbx_description
1 polymer ?
#
loop_
_entity_poly.entity_id
_entity_poly.type
_entity_poly.pdbx_seq_one_letter_code
_entity_poly.pdbx_strand_id
1 'polypeptide(L)'
;MYKRQTADIAVISLGGTVVSTSIKVAGDNFDEAIVRYMRKTHNLLIGERTAEEIKINIGSAYQRPEVVSMDVRGRNLVTGLPKTITVTSDETLEALKEITSQIVEAVHSVLEKTPPELAADVADRGIVLTGGGSLLYGLEELIEEKTGINTMTAEDPMTAVAVGTGKFVEFLAGVRDDE
;
A
#
# COMPACT_ATOMS: atom_id res chain seq x y z
N MET A 1 5.38 -15.80 9.47
CA MET A 1 4.87 -14.41 9.51
C MET A 1 4.89 -13.88 8.08
N TYR A 2 3.84 -14.17 7.28
CA TYR A 2 3.83 -13.97 5.81
C TYR A 2 2.90 -12.83 5.34
N LYS A 3 2.41 -11.96 6.24
CA LYS A 3 1.39 -10.94 5.96
C LYS A 3 1.90 -9.67 5.24
N ARG A 4 3.21 -9.56 4.93
CA ARG A 4 3.80 -8.35 4.31
C ARG A 4 4.29 -8.56 2.88
N GLN A 5 3.87 -9.65 2.22
CA GLN A 5 4.44 -10.04 0.92
C GLN A 5 3.49 -9.96 -0.27
N THR A 6 2.19 -9.77 -0.03
CA THR A 6 1.19 -9.71 -1.11
C THR A 6 0.20 -8.58 -0.88
N ALA A 7 -0.29 -8.00 -1.96
CA ALA A 7 -1.52 -7.23 -2.00
C ALA A 7 -2.59 -8.04 -2.74
N ASP A 8 -3.73 -8.20 -2.11
CA ASP A 8 -4.88 -8.94 -2.63
C ASP A 8 -5.96 -7.95 -3.03
N ILE A 9 -6.44 -8.06 -4.27
CA ILE A 9 -7.44 -7.18 -4.85
C ILE A 9 -8.62 -8.05 -5.28
N ALA A 10 -9.82 -7.70 -4.84
CA ALA A 10 -11.01 -8.47 -5.15
C ALA A 10 -12.24 -7.59 -5.36
N VAL A 11 -13.12 -8.02 -6.26
CA VAL A 11 -14.50 -7.56 -6.36
C VAL A 11 -15.39 -8.59 -5.68
N ILE A 12 -16.17 -8.13 -4.71
CA ILE A 12 -17.05 -8.97 -3.88
C ILE A 12 -18.49 -8.51 -4.13
N SER A 13 -19.37 -9.46 -4.42
CA SER A 13 -20.80 -9.22 -4.58
C SER A 13 -21.60 -10.33 -3.89
N LEU A 14 -22.67 -9.94 -3.17
CA LEU A 14 -23.57 -10.86 -2.46
C LEU A 14 -22.81 -11.85 -1.55
N GLY A 15 -21.76 -11.40 -0.88
CA GLY A 15 -20.94 -12.22 0.03
C GLY A 15 -19.98 -13.20 -0.67
N GLY A 16 -19.84 -13.14 -2.00
CA GLY A 16 -18.94 -13.97 -2.77
C GLY A 16 -17.90 -13.18 -3.57
N THR A 17 -16.71 -13.75 -3.74
CA THR A 17 -15.67 -13.18 -4.61
C THR A 17 -16.01 -13.44 -6.06
N VAL A 18 -16.12 -12.39 -6.86
CA VAL A 18 -16.42 -12.46 -8.30
C VAL A 18 -15.13 -12.48 -9.12
N VAL A 19 -14.24 -11.54 -8.86
CA VAL A 19 -12.92 -11.44 -9.49
C VAL A 19 -11.90 -11.15 -8.40
N SER A 20 -10.76 -11.80 -8.47
CA SER A 20 -9.64 -11.48 -7.56
C SER A 20 -8.29 -11.68 -8.23
N THR A 21 -7.31 -10.96 -7.74
CA THR A 21 -5.90 -11.15 -8.07
C THR A 21 -5.05 -10.93 -6.83
N SER A 22 -3.89 -11.59 -6.78
CA SER A 22 -2.88 -11.40 -5.75
C SER A 22 -1.57 -11.06 -6.42
N ILE A 23 -0.94 -9.99 -5.99
CA ILE A 23 0.37 -9.57 -6.48
C ILE A 23 1.41 -9.63 -5.37
N LYS A 24 2.65 -9.96 -5.72
CA LYS A 24 3.77 -10.00 -4.77
C LYS A 24 4.35 -8.59 -4.54
N VAL A 25 3.48 -7.68 -4.12
CA VAL A 25 3.82 -6.29 -3.80
C VAL A 25 3.17 -5.95 -2.49
N ALA A 26 3.97 -5.69 -1.46
CA ALA A 26 3.49 -5.30 -0.15
C ALA A 26 4.55 -4.51 0.64
N GLY A 27 4.36 -4.37 1.94
CA GLY A 27 5.18 -3.55 2.82
C GLY A 27 6.69 -3.72 2.66
N ASP A 28 7.16 -4.97 2.55
CA ASP A 28 8.58 -5.29 2.40
C ASP A 28 9.15 -4.73 1.08
N ASN A 29 8.36 -4.74 -0.01
CA ASN A 29 8.79 -4.20 -1.30
C ASN A 29 8.95 -2.67 -1.27
N PHE A 30 8.11 -1.96 -0.51
CA PHE A 30 8.29 -0.52 -0.28
C PHE A 30 9.60 -0.24 0.46
N ASP A 31 9.91 -1.02 1.50
CA ASP A 31 11.14 -0.88 2.28
C ASP A 31 12.37 -1.16 1.40
N GLU A 32 12.34 -2.22 0.60
CA GLU A 32 13.41 -2.54 -0.36
C GLU A 32 13.59 -1.44 -1.42
N ALA A 33 12.52 -0.85 -1.91
CA ALA A 33 12.58 0.25 -2.88
C ALA A 33 13.26 1.48 -2.28
N ILE A 34 12.93 1.83 -1.04
CA ILE A 34 13.58 2.91 -0.30
C ILE A 34 15.07 2.60 -0.08
N VAL A 35 15.44 1.40 0.38
CA VAL A 35 16.84 0.99 0.54
C VAL A 35 17.60 1.12 -0.77
N ARG A 36 17.02 0.66 -1.88
CA ARG A 36 17.61 0.75 -3.22
C ARG A 36 17.81 2.18 -3.68
N TYR A 37 16.81 3.04 -3.45
CA TYR A 37 16.88 4.47 -3.76
C TYR A 37 17.98 5.17 -2.97
N MET A 38 18.05 4.95 -1.65
CA MET A 38 19.07 5.52 -0.78
C MET A 38 20.48 5.12 -1.20
N ARG A 39 20.65 3.85 -1.59
CA ARG A 39 21.91 3.37 -2.12
C ARG A 39 22.31 4.04 -3.43
N LYS A 40 21.35 4.13 -4.37
CA LYS A 40 21.60 4.66 -5.73
C LYS A 40 21.83 6.16 -5.74
N THR A 41 21.00 6.91 -5.01
CA THR A 41 20.98 8.38 -5.08
C THR A 41 21.96 9.02 -4.10
N HIS A 42 22.06 8.48 -2.89
CA HIS A 42 22.84 9.07 -1.81
C HIS A 42 24.13 8.33 -1.46
N ASN A 43 24.40 7.17 -2.11
CA ASN A 43 25.46 6.25 -1.71
C ASN A 43 25.40 5.90 -0.22
N LEU A 44 24.20 5.80 0.33
CA LEU A 44 23.93 5.53 1.73
C LEU A 44 23.30 4.15 1.91
N LEU A 45 23.94 3.31 2.71
CA LEU A 45 23.39 2.02 3.12
C LEU A 45 22.60 2.20 4.41
N ILE A 46 21.30 1.91 4.34
CA ILE A 46 20.39 1.89 5.48
C ILE A 46 19.88 0.47 5.72
N GLY A 47 19.41 0.18 6.94
CA GLY A 47 18.74 -1.07 7.27
C GLY A 47 17.24 -1.03 6.96
N GLU A 48 16.61 -2.21 6.95
CA GLU A 48 15.16 -2.38 6.72
C GLU A 48 14.32 -1.56 7.72
N ARG A 49 14.70 -1.57 9.00
CA ARG A 49 14.01 -0.80 10.02
C ARG A 49 14.02 0.71 9.72
N THR A 50 15.16 1.24 9.27
CA THR A 50 15.27 2.65 8.89
C THR A 50 14.41 2.94 7.65
N ALA A 51 14.36 2.02 6.68
CA ALA A 51 13.49 2.16 5.52
C ALA A 51 12.01 2.14 5.90
N GLU A 52 11.60 1.28 6.83
CA GLU A 52 10.25 1.26 7.37
C GLU A 52 9.92 2.57 8.10
N GLU A 53 10.84 3.12 8.88
CA GLU A 53 10.67 4.42 9.54
C GLU A 53 10.49 5.56 8.51
N ILE A 54 11.27 5.57 7.42
CA ILE A 54 11.12 6.52 6.31
C ILE A 54 9.74 6.38 5.67
N LYS A 55 9.33 5.16 5.32
CA LYS A 55 8.02 4.88 4.74
C LYS A 55 6.88 5.39 5.61
N ILE A 56 6.91 5.11 6.91
CA ILE A 56 5.84 5.50 7.85
C ILE A 56 5.78 7.03 8.03
N ASN A 57 6.92 7.70 8.15
CA ASN A 57 6.95 9.13 8.50
C ASN A 57 6.79 10.04 7.28
N ILE A 58 7.46 9.73 6.17
CA ILE A 58 7.52 10.60 4.99
C ILE A 58 7.19 9.90 3.67
N GLY A 59 6.90 8.58 3.70
CA GLY A 59 6.53 7.82 2.50
C GLY A 59 5.34 8.44 1.79
N SER A 60 5.41 8.54 0.45
CA SER A 60 4.36 9.15 -0.36
C SER A 60 4.13 8.36 -1.64
N ALA A 61 2.86 8.12 -1.96
CA ALA A 61 2.41 7.59 -3.24
C ALA A 61 1.91 8.70 -4.18
N TYR A 62 1.63 9.87 -3.63
CA TYR A 62 1.13 11.05 -4.35
C TYR A 62 1.83 12.31 -3.87
N GLN A 63 1.83 13.36 -4.72
CA GLN A 63 2.48 14.63 -4.38
C GLN A 63 1.84 15.25 -3.13
N ARG A 64 2.67 15.59 -2.14
CA ARG A 64 2.19 16.32 -0.97
C ARG A 64 2.06 17.82 -1.27
N PRO A 65 1.07 18.52 -0.64
CA PRO A 65 0.97 19.98 -0.72
C PRO A 65 2.21 20.67 -0.13
N GLU A 66 2.78 20.10 0.93
CA GLU A 66 4.00 20.56 1.57
C GLU A 66 5.00 19.42 1.65
N VAL A 67 6.26 19.71 1.29
CA VAL A 67 7.35 18.74 1.39
C VAL A 67 7.69 18.51 2.86
N VAL A 68 7.57 17.28 3.30
CA VAL A 68 8.05 16.85 4.62
C VAL A 68 9.42 16.18 4.50
N SER A 69 10.21 16.26 5.55
CA SER A 69 11.57 15.71 5.56
C SER A 69 11.92 15.08 6.89
N MET A 70 12.89 14.17 6.89
CA MET A 70 13.47 13.61 8.10
C MET A 70 14.97 13.35 7.92
N ASP A 71 15.70 13.37 9.03
CA ASP A 71 17.12 13.01 9.04
C ASP A 71 17.26 11.47 9.13
N VAL A 72 18.06 10.95 8.23
CA VAL A 72 18.32 9.51 8.09
C VAL A 72 19.80 9.23 8.29
N ARG A 73 20.11 8.29 9.17
CA ARG A 73 21.48 7.85 9.44
C ARG A 73 21.76 6.51 8.77
N GLY A 74 22.89 6.42 8.09
CA GLY A 74 23.36 5.18 7.46
C GLY A 74 24.88 5.16 7.32
N ARG A 75 25.37 4.13 6.62
CA ARG A 75 26.80 4.01 6.28
C ARG A 75 27.03 4.55 4.87
N ASN A 76 27.91 5.52 4.73
CA ASN A 76 28.36 5.99 3.43
C ASN A 76 29.13 4.87 2.71
N LEU A 77 28.70 4.51 1.51
CA LEU A 77 29.29 3.43 0.74
C LEU A 77 30.65 3.77 0.12
N VAL A 78 30.95 5.08 0.00
CA VAL A 78 32.25 5.55 -0.54
C VAL A 78 33.34 5.54 0.54
N THR A 79 32.99 6.07 1.74
CA THR A 79 33.99 6.25 2.82
C THR A 79 33.92 5.14 3.87
N GLY A 80 32.85 4.37 3.91
CA GLY A 80 32.59 3.36 4.95
C GLY A 80 32.14 3.92 6.30
N LEU A 81 32.10 5.26 6.45
CA LEU A 81 31.81 5.94 7.71
C LEU A 81 30.31 6.22 7.90
N PRO A 82 29.85 6.38 9.14
CA PRO A 82 28.49 6.85 9.40
C PRO A 82 28.25 8.24 8.77
N LYS A 83 27.07 8.40 8.16
CA LYS A 83 26.64 9.65 7.54
C LYS A 83 25.16 9.88 7.85
N THR A 84 24.80 11.12 8.15
CA THR A 84 23.41 11.56 8.27
C THR A 84 23.08 12.45 7.08
N ILE A 85 21.90 12.24 6.49
CA ILE A 85 21.37 13.08 5.42
C ILE A 85 19.91 13.40 5.73
N THR A 86 19.41 14.51 5.18
CA THR A 86 17.98 14.83 5.18
C THR A 86 17.35 14.24 3.93
N VAL A 87 16.27 13.48 4.09
CA VAL A 87 15.48 12.86 3.02
C VAL A 87 14.11 13.50 2.99
N THR A 88 13.55 13.69 1.81
CA THR A 88 12.27 14.37 1.59
C THR A 88 11.17 13.42 1.11
N SER A 89 9.92 13.85 1.26
CA SER A 89 8.75 13.11 0.73
C SER A 89 8.76 13.01 -0.80
N ASP A 90 9.36 13.98 -1.51
CA ASP A 90 9.49 13.94 -2.96
C ASP A 90 10.43 12.81 -3.40
N GLU A 91 11.52 12.61 -2.64
CA GLU A 91 12.44 11.50 -2.88
C GLU A 91 11.78 10.14 -2.61
N THR A 92 10.95 10.05 -1.58
CA THR A 92 10.18 8.81 -1.33
C THR A 92 9.13 8.57 -2.39
N LEU A 93 8.47 9.59 -2.90
CA LEU A 93 7.54 9.50 -4.02
C LEU A 93 8.24 8.91 -5.27
N GLU A 94 9.44 9.39 -5.59
CA GLU A 94 10.23 8.84 -6.69
C GLU A 94 10.65 7.39 -6.43
N ALA A 95 11.11 7.08 -5.22
CA ALA A 95 11.53 5.74 -4.83
C ALA A 95 10.42 4.70 -4.92
N LEU A 96 9.18 5.09 -4.60
CA LEU A 96 8.02 4.20 -4.51
C LEU A 96 7.20 4.13 -5.80
N LYS A 97 7.46 4.98 -6.78
CA LYS A 97 6.68 5.12 -8.02
C LYS A 97 6.48 3.80 -8.78
N GLU A 98 7.53 2.99 -8.90
CA GLU A 98 7.45 1.70 -9.59
C GLU A 98 6.51 0.73 -8.86
N ILE A 99 6.60 0.69 -7.52
CA ILE A 99 5.81 -0.21 -6.69
C ILE A 99 4.34 0.21 -6.67
N THR A 100 4.07 1.49 -6.52
CA THR A 100 2.69 2.02 -6.55
C THR A 100 2.03 1.83 -7.92
N SER A 101 2.79 1.97 -9.01
CA SER A 101 2.30 1.69 -10.36
C SER A 101 1.86 0.23 -10.54
N GLN A 102 2.60 -0.74 -9.98
CA GLN A 102 2.20 -2.15 -10.02
C GLN A 102 0.88 -2.41 -9.29
N ILE A 103 0.63 -1.71 -8.17
CA ILE A 103 -0.65 -1.80 -7.46
C ILE A 103 -1.78 -1.25 -8.33
N VAL A 104 -1.60 -0.08 -8.93
CA VAL A 104 -2.59 0.53 -9.82
C VAL A 104 -2.90 -0.37 -11.02
N GLU A 105 -1.88 -0.94 -11.67
CA GLU A 105 -2.06 -1.89 -12.78
C GLU A 105 -2.85 -3.13 -12.36
N ALA A 106 -2.62 -3.64 -11.15
CA ALA A 106 -3.36 -4.77 -10.63
C ALA A 106 -4.83 -4.42 -10.35
N VAL A 107 -5.11 -3.20 -9.86
CA VAL A 107 -6.50 -2.70 -9.70
C VAL A 107 -7.18 -2.61 -11.06
N HIS A 108 -6.53 -2.01 -12.07
CA HIS A 108 -7.06 -1.96 -13.44
C HIS A 108 -7.36 -3.36 -13.99
N SER A 109 -6.43 -4.30 -13.83
CA SER A 109 -6.63 -5.68 -14.31
C SER A 109 -7.83 -6.38 -13.67
N VAL A 110 -8.15 -6.09 -12.42
CA VAL A 110 -9.36 -6.61 -11.75
C VAL A 110 -10.61 -5.93 -12.29
N LEU A 111 -10.59 -4.61 -12.44
CA LEU A 111 -11.74 -3.85 -12.97
C LEU A 111 -12.07 -4.27 -14.41
N GLU A 112 -11.08 -4.46 -15.27
CA GLU A 112 -11.26 -4.92 -16.66
C GLU A 112 -11.92 -6.30 -16.76
N LYS A 113 -11.67 -7.18 -15.78
CA LYS A 113 -12.25 -8.53 -15.71
C LYS A 113 -13.61 -8.58 -15.01
N THR A 114 -14.02 -7.45 -14.43
CA THR A 114 -15.29 -7.34 -13.70
C THR A 114 -16.44 -7.24 -14.69
N PRO A 115 -17.53 -8.04 -14.51
CA PRO A 115 -18.72 -7.90 -15.32
C PRO A 115 -19.26 -6.46 -15.36
N PRO A 116 -19.78 -5.99 -16.52
CA PRO A 116 -20.21 -4.59 -16.69
C PRO A 116 -21.20 -4.09 -15.64
N GLU A 117 -22.13 -4.93 -15.23
CA GLU A 117 -23.14 -4.58 -14.22
C GLU A 117 -22.51 -4.32 -12.86
N LEU A 118 -21.53 -5.14 -12.48
CA LEU A 118 -20.80 -4.96 -11.22
C LEU A 118 -19.76 -3.85 -11.32
N ALA A 119 -19.21 -3.58 -12.50
CA ALA A 119 -18.31 -2.44 -12.70
C ALA A 119 -19.03 -1.10 -12.47
N ALA A 120 -20.31 -1.00 -12.87
CA ALA A 120 -21.14 0.16 -12.57
C ALA A 120 -21.37 0.30 -11.05
N ASP A 121 -21.67 -0.80 -10.36
CA ASP A 121 -21.83 -0.79 -8.88
C ASP A 121 -20.51 -0.40 -8.17
N VAL A 122 -19.36 -0.83 -8.66
CA VAL A 122 -18.05 -0.45 -8.11
C VAL A 122 -17.80 1.05 -8.30
N ALA A 123 -18.16 1.61 -9.46
CA ALA A 123 -18.02 3.04 -9.71
C ALA A 123 -18.83 3.90 -8.72
N ASP A 124 -20.03 3.42 -8.35
CA ASP A 124 -20.90 4.11 -7.40
C ASP A 124 -20.48 3.91 -5.94
N ARG A 125 -20.01 2.71 -5.58
CA ARG A 125 -19.66 2.35 -4.18
C ARG A 125 -18.24 2.70 -3.80
N GLY A 126 -17.32 2.73 -4.76
CA GLY A 126 -15.91 3.03 -4.55
C GLY A 126 -15.04 1.81 -4.25
N ILE A 127 -13.77 2.08 -4.04
CA ILE A 127 -12.72 1.11 -3.68
C ILE A 127 -12.36 1.31 -2.21
N VAL A 128 -12.32 0.22 -1.45
CA VAL A 128 -11.93 0.24 -0.03
C VAL A 128 -10.54 -0.39 0.12
N LEU A 129 -9.61 0.38 0.67
CA LEU A 129 -8.26 -0.05 1.00
C LEU A 129 -8.18 -0.58 2.42
N THR A 130 -7.46 -1.68 2.63
CA THR A 130 -7.22 -2.27 3.95
C THR A 130 -5.76 -2.70 4.11
N GLY A 131 -5.37 -3.00 5.34
CA GLY A 131 -4.00 -3.39 5.67
C GLY A 131 -3.07 -2.19 5.87
N GLY A 132 -1.88 -2.45 6.41
CA GLY A 132 -0.90 -1.38 6.72
C GLY A 132 -0.40 -0.60 5.51
N GLY A 133 -0.40 -1.21 4.32
CA GLY A 133 -0.02 -0.54 3.07
C GLY A 133 -0.96 0.57 2.66
N SER A 134 -2.25 0.50 3.04
CA SER A 134 -3.24 1.55 2.76
C SER A 134 -2.95 2.87 3.48
N LEU A 135 -2.14 2.83 4.53
CA LEU A 135 -1.73 4.02 5.29
C LEU A 135 -0.62 4.83 4.61
N LEU A 136 -0.10 4.36 3.47
CA LEU A 136 0.87 5.15 2.69
C LEU A 136 0.18 6.41 2.17
N TYR A 137 0.78 7.56 2.49
CA TYR A 137 0.21 8.85 2.11
C TYR A 137 -0.04 8.93 0.59
N GLY A 138 -1.22 9.35 0.22
CA GLY A 138 -1.59 9.61 -1.16
C GLY A 138 -1.88 8.36 -2.00
N LEU A 139 -1.99 7.16 -1.39
CA LEU A 139 -2.34 5.95 -2.13
C LEU A 139 -3.80 5.97 -2.59
N GLU A 140 -4.71 6.53 -1.79
CA GLU A 140 -6.11 6.75 -2.16
C GLU A 140 -6.20 7.66 -3.38
N GLU A 141 -5.58 8.84 -3.31
CA GLU A 141 -5.58 9.84 -4.36
C GLU A 141 -4.95 9.31 -5.65
N LEU A 142 -3.90 8.51 -5.53
CA LEU A 142 -3.26 7.89 -6.70
C LEU A 142 -4.21 6.91 -7.39
N ILE A 143 -4.87 6.02 -6.65
CA ILE A 143 -5.79 5.04 -7.21
C ILE A 143 -7.01 5.74 -7.79
N GLU A 144 -7.57 6.72 -7.08
CA GLU A 144 -8.70 7.52 -7.55
C GLU A 144 -8.37 8.27 -8.84
N GLU A 145 -7.21 8.95 -8.92
CA GLU A 145 -6.76 9.63 -10.15
C GLU A 145 -6.64 8.67 -11.33
N LYS A 146 -6.12 7.47 -11.10
CA LYS A 146 -5.86 6.50 -12.17
C LYS A 146 -7.09 5.71 -12.61
N THR A 147 -8.04 5.48 -11.71
CA THR A 147 -9.25 4.69 -12.00
C THR A 147 -10.49 5.53 -12.25
N GLY A 148 -10.52 6.76 -11.76
CA GLY A 148 -11.71 7.60 -11.73
C GLY A 148 -12.77 7.14 -10.73
N ILE A 149 -12.43 6.21 -9.82
CA ILE A 149 -13.34 5.63 -8.83
C ILE A 149 -12.95 6.13 -7.44
N ASN A 150 -13.93 6.66 -6.69
CA ASN A 150 -13.69 7.10 -5.32
C ASN A 150 -13.03 6.00 -4.49
N THR A 151 -11.96 6.33 -3.82
CA THR A 151 -11.13 5.38 -3.06
C THR A 151 -10.99 5.86 -1.63
N MET A 152 -11.19 4.95 -0.68
CA MET A 152 -11.13 5.25 0.75
C MET A 152 -10.40 4.16 1.53
N THR A 153 -9.71 4.52 2.60
CA THR A 153 -9.14 3.56 3.55
C THR A 153 -10.19 3.19 4.60
N ALA A 154 -10.23 1.91 4.96
CA ALA A 154 -11.10 1.41 6.03
C ALA A 154 -10.77 2.10 7.36
N GLU A 155 -11.76 2.24 8.25
CA GLU A 155 -11.63 2.92 9.55
C GLU A 155 -10.49 2.33 10.41
N ASP A 156 -10.35 1.01 10.41
CA ASP A 156 -9.23 0.31 11.09
C ASP A 156 -8.53 -0.67 10.13
N PRO A 157 -7.71 -0.14 9.20
CA PRO A 157 -7.17 -0.95 8.11
C PRO A 157 -6.21 -2.04 8.59
N MET A 158 -5.53 -1.85 9.72
CA MET A 158 -4.56 -2.80 10.26
C MET A 158 -5.22 -4.09 10.77
N THR A 159 -6.44 -3.99 11.31
CA THR A 159 -7.18 -5.11 11.93
C THR A 159 -8.30 -5.62 11.04
N ALA A 160 -8.71 -4.88 10.01
CA ALA A 160 -9.85 -5.21 9.15
C ALA A 160 -9.83 -6.66 8.62
N VAL A 161 -8.67 -7.16 8.17
CA VAL A 161 -8.54 -8.54 7.68
C VAL A 161 -8.74 -9.56 8.80
N ALA A 162 -8.19 -9.29 10.00
CA ALA A 162 -8.33 -10.20 11.13
C ALA A 162 -9.77 -10.24 11.64
N VAL A 163 -10.43 -9.09 11.75
CA VAL A 163 -11.84 -8.97 12.13
C VAL A 163 -12.73 -9.66 11.10
N GLY A 164 -12.52 -9.41 9.81
CA GLY A 164 -13.27 -10.04 8.73
C GLY A 164 -13.11 -11.57 8.71
N THR A 165 -11.91 -12.06 8.96
CA THR A 165 -11.65 -13.50 9.08
C THR A 165 -12.40 -14.11 10.27
N GLY A 166 -12.41 -13.43 11.43
CA GLY A 166 -13.16 -13.85 12.61
C GLY A 166 -14.65 -13.95 12.32
N LYS A 167 -15.26 -12.91 11.77
CA LYS A 167 -16.68 -12.91 11.37
C LYS A 167 -17.02 -14.00 10.37
N PHE A 168 -16.14 -14.28 9.42
CA PHE A 168 -16.35 -15.35 8.46
C PHE A 168 -16.32 -16.75 9.11
N VAL A 169 -15.44 -16.99 10.07
CA VAL A 169 -15.39 -18.23 10.84
C VAL A 169 -16.67 -18.41 11.69
N GLU A 170 -17.15 -17.35 12.33
CA GLU A 170 -18.40 -17.34 13.10
C GLU A 170 -19.60 -17.64 12.19
N PHE A 171 -19.67 -17.04 11.02
CA PHE A 171 -20.67 -17.33 10.02
C PHE A 171 -20.67 -18.82 9.60
N LEU A 172 -19.48 -19.40 9.33
CA LEU A 172 -19.36 -20.83 8.99
C LEU A 172 -19.72 -21.74 10.15
N ALA A 173 -19.47 -21.34 11.38
CA ALA A 173 -19.84 -22.10 12.58
C ALA A 173 -21.32 -21.98 12.94
N GLY A 174 -22.11 -21.20 12.18
CA GLY A 174 -23.54 -21.00 12.44
C GLY A 174 -23.84 -20.11 13.65
N VAL A 175 -22.84 -19.39 14.14
CA VAL A 175 -23.03 -18.34 15.15
C VAL A 175 -23.71 -17.17 14.44
N ARG A 176 -24.99 -16.94 14.72
CA ARG A 176 -25.68 -15.71 14.27
C ARG A 176 -25.31 -14.60 15.23
N ASP A 177 -24.86 -13.47 14.70
CA ASP A 177 -24.86 -12.22 15.46
C ASP A 177 -26.33 -11.85 15.70
N ASP A 178 -26.84 -12.19 16.89
CA ASP A 178 -28.09 -11.66 17.40
C ASP A 178 -27.76 -10.24 17.95
N GLU A 179 -27.75 -9.25 17.02
CA GLU A 179 -28.08 -7.84 17.34
C GLU A 179 -28.14 -7.05 16.03
#